data_596557f89aa8d905f9ce0f81216473ff
#
_entry.id   596557f89aa8d905f9ce0f81216473ff
#
_cell.length_a   1.000
_cell.length_b   1.000
_cell.length_c   1.000
_cell.angle_alpha   90.00
_cell.angle_beta   90.00
_cell.angle_gamma   90.00
#
_symmetry.space_group_name_H-M   'P 1'
#
loop_
_entity.id
_entity.type
_entity.pdbx_description
1 polymer ?
#
loop_
_entity_poly.entity_id
_entity_poly.type
_entity_poly.pdbx_seq_one_letter_code
_entity_poly.pdbx_strand_id
1 'polypeptide(L)'
;HFAEICRNGFSYLRQAVNEQNPDKFDALNEKLIKYEEISDRIEFEIATYITEISKNEISEEATHTIKSIYKIIKEMESLGDSGEAIGRILKRKNAHGKVFDKSLLDRLNKMMDLVQKGFDVMVANLKNPELTDISNAVNAEYNIDECRRHLREEHIVNIENSNYNYLTGVYY
;
A
#
# COMPACT_ATOMS: atom_id res chain seq x y z
N HIS A 1 -0.50 -2.86 15.81
CA HIS A 1 -1.31 -1.63 15.67
C HIS A 1 -0.96 -0.86 14.38
N PHE A 2 0.33 -0.55 14.13
CA PHE A 2 0.73 0.20 12.91
C PHE A 2 0.32 -0.53 11.62
N ALA A 3 0.55 -1.83 11.52
CA ALA A 3 0.10 -2.65 10.39
C ALA A 3 -1.42 -2.59 10.14
N GLU A 4 -2.21 -2.48 11.21
CA GLU A 4 -3.66 -2.29 11.10
C GLU A 4 -4.02 -0.92 10.53
N ILE A 5 -3.27 0.12 10.88
CA ILE A 5 -3.42 1.46 10.32
C ILE A 5 -3.14 1.42 8.82
N CYS A 6 -2.03 0.82 8.38
CA CYS A 6 -1.70 0.66 6.96
C CYS A 6 -2.80 -0.11 6.20
N ARG A 7 -3.28 -1.22 6.76
CA ARG A 7 -4.39 -2.00 6.19
C ARG A 7 -5.67 -1.17 6.05
N ASN A 8 -6.00 -0.35 7.04
CA ASN A 8 -7.18 0.50 7.00
C ASN A 8 -7.03 1.62 5.97
N GLY A 9 -5.86 2.24 5.86
CA GLY A 9 -5.52 3.20 4.80
C GLY A 9 -5.74 2.59 3.42
N PHE A 10 -5.23 1.37 3.20
CA PHE A 10 -5.45 0.65 1.95
C PHE A 10 -6.92 0.38 1.64
N SER A 11 -7.75 0.12 2.65
CA SER A 11 -9.21 -0.03 2.46
C SER A 11 -9.87 1.24 1.89
N TYR A 12 -9.41 2.44 2.29
CA TYR A 12 -9.89 3.69 1.69
C TYR A 12 -9.39 3.88 0.27
N LEU A 13 -8.15 3.47 -0.03
CA LEU A 13 -7.65 3.47 -1.41
C LEU A 13 -8.50 2.59 -2.33
N ARG A 14 -8.85 1.37 -1.90
CA ARG A 14 -9.75 0.48 -2.65
C ARG A 14 -11.11 1.13 -2.94
N GLN A 15 -11.67 1.85 -1.98
CA GLN A 15 -12.91 2.58 -2.16
C GLN A 15 -12.72 3.73 -3.16
N ALA A 16 -11.64 4.51 -3.05
CA ALA A 16 -11.34 5.65 -3.91
C ALA A 16 -11.14 5.25 -5.38
N VAL A 17 -10.51 4.10 -5.66
CA VAL A 17 -10.33 3.57 -7.03
C VAL A 17 -11.69 3.35 -7.73
N ASN A 18 -12.69 2.93 -6.98
CA ASN A 18 -14.02 2.58 -7.51
C ASN A 18 -15.04 3.74 -7.40
N GLU A 19 -14.70 4.84 -6.73
CA GLU A 19 -15.63 5.95 -6.50
C GLU A 19 -15.68 6.87 -7.72
N GLN A 20 -16.88 7.11 -8.23
CA GLN A 20 -17.13 7.98 -9.37
C GLN A 20 -17.72 9.33 -8.97
N ASN A 21 -18.31 9.44 -7.78
CA ASN A 21 -18.83 10.70 -7.28
C ASN A 21 -17.67 11.58 -6.77
N PRO A 22 -17.48 12.81 -7.29
CA PRO A 22 -16.36 13.67 -6.93
C PRO A 22 -16.28 13.99 -5.44
N ASP A 23 -17.39 14.33 -4.80
CA ASP A 23 -17.43 14.72 -3.39
C ASP A 23 -17.07 13.53 -2.48
N LYS A 24 -17.56 12.33 -2.82
CA LYS A 24 -17.20 11.11 -2.10
C LYS A 24 -15.74 10.71 -2.30
N PHE A 25 -15.24 10.88 -3.54
CA PHE A 25 -13.83 10.65 -3.83
C PHE A 25 -12.94 11.58 -3.01
N ASP A 26 -13.25 12.88 -2.97
CA ASP A 26 -12.48 13.87 -2.21
C ASP A 26 -12.46 13.52 -0.72
N ALA A 27 -13.60 13.12 -0.15
CA ALA A 27 -13.67 12.66 1.24
C ALA A 27 -12.83 11.38 1.52
N LEU A 28 -12.73 10.47 0.56
CA LEU A 28 -11.85 9.29 0.65
C LEU A 28 -10.37 9.67 0.53
N ASN A 29 -10.06 10.59 -0.38
CA ASN A 29 -8.70 11.08 -0.59
C ASN A 29 -8.17 11.86 0.62
N GLU A 30 -9.00 12.64 1.30
CA GLU A 30 -8.66 13.28 2.58
C GLU A 30 -8.32 12.25 3.67
N LYS A 31 -9.04 11.13 3.69
CA LYS A 31 -8.71 10.03 4.62
C LYS A 31 -7.37 9.40 4.29
N LEU A 32 -7.03 9.21 3.01
CA LEU A 32 -5.72 8.68 2.60
C LEU A 32 -4.58 9.57 3.10
N ILE A 33 -4.69 10.89 2.87
CA ILE A 33 -3.70 11.88 3.36
C ILE A 33 -3.58 11.79 4.89
N LYS A 34 -4.70 11.72 5.60
CA LYS A 34 -4.68 11.60 7.05
C LYS A 34 -4.01 10.31 7.56
N TYR A 35 -4.17 9.20 6.83
CA TYR A 35 -3.53 7.93 7.20
C TYR A 35 -2.03 7.96 6.94
N GLU A 36 -1.59 8.65 5.89
CA GLU A 36 -0.17 8.90 5.63
C GLU A 36 0.44 9.79 6.74
N GLU A 37 -0.18 10.92 7.10
CA GLU A 37 0.26 11.77 8.22
C GLU A 37 0.36 11.00 9.57
N ILE A 38 -0.54 10.04 9.81
CA ILE A 38 -0.48 9.16 10.99
C ILE A 38 0.71 8.19 10.88
N SER A 39 0.95 7.65 9.70
CA SER A 39 2.06 6.75 9.39
C SER A 39 3.40 7.44 9.66
N ASP A 40 3.61 8.61 9.12
CA ASP A 40 4.79 9.45 9.33
C ASP A 40 5.03 9.76 10.81
N ARG A 41 3.96 10.15 11.51
CA ARG A 41 4.06 10.44 12.94
C ARG A 41 4.51 9.21 13.74
N ILE A 42 3.95 8.03 13.45
CA ILE A 42 4.32 6.78 14.12
C ILE A 42 5.80 6.46 13.85
N GLU A 43 6.23 6.58 12.61
CA GLU A 43 7.64 6.37 12.24
C GLU A 43 8.56 7.31 13.01
N PHE A 44 8.25 8.61 13.03
CA PHE A 44 9.02 9.62 13.74
C PHE A 44 9.08 9.36 15.25
N GLU A 45 7.95 9.05 15.89
CA GLU A 45 7.90 8.75 17.33
C GLU A 45 8.73 7.52 17.68
N ILE A 46 8.67 6.47 16.87
CA ILE A 46 9.45 5.25 17.08
C ILE A 46 10.95 5.51 16.83
N ALA A 47 11.32 6.24 15.79
CA ALA A 47 12.68 6.61 15.50
C ALA A 47 13.28 7.44 16.65
N THR A 48 12.51 8.37 17.21
CA THR A 48 12.89 9.16 18.38
C THR A 48 13.11 8.26 19.61
N TYR A 49 12.19 7.35 19.89
CA TYR A 49 12.30 6.41 21.00
C TYR A 49 13.51 5.50 20.87
N ILE A 50 13.76 4.96 19.66
CA ILE A 50 14.96 4.14 19.37
C ILE A 50 16.24 4.95 19.62
N THR A 51 16.26 6.21 19.20
CA THR A 51 17.41 7.10 19.41
C THR A 51 17.68 7.31 20.92
N GLU A 52 16.65 7.52 21.72
CA GLU A 52 16.77 7.68 23.17
C GLU A 52 17.31 6.41 23.85
N ILE A 53 16.80 5.24 23.51
CA ILE A 53 17.29 3.96 24.05
C ILE A 53 18.77 3.75 23.69
N SER A 54 19.15 4.09 22.46
CA SER A 54 20.51 3.88 21.94
C SER A 54 21.57 4.78 22.58
N LYS A 55 21.19 5.77 23.41
CA LYS A 55 22.13 6.56 24.22
C LYS A 55 22.71 5.77 25.41
N ASN A 56 22.08 4.68 25.80
CA ASN A 56 22.54 3.79 26.86
C ASN A 56 23.33 2.62 26.27
N GLU A 57 24.11 1.95 27.12
CA GLU A 57 24.74 0.70 26.72
C GLU A 57 23.66 -0.37 26.51
N ILE A 58 23.52 -0.84 25.26
CA ILE A 58 22.59 -1.89 24.87
C ILE A 58 23.40 -3.12 24.38
N SER A 59 22.86 -4.31 24.64
CA SER A 59 23.46 -5.55 24.16
C SER A 59 23.45 -5.63 22.62
N GLU A 60 24.34 -6.45 22.06
CA GLU A 60 24.41 -6.69 20.62
C GLU A 60 23.09 -7.27 20.10
N GLU A 61 22.47 -8.19 20.85
CA GLU A 61 21.18 -8.78 20.54
C GLU A 61 20.06 -7.72 20.50
N ALA A 62 20.02 -6.81 21.48
CA ALA A 62 19.07 -5.70 21.50
C ALA A 62 19.28 -4.75 20.31
N THR A 63 20.54 -4.49 19.95
CA THR A 63 20.88 -3.68 18.77
C THR A 63 20.34 -4.31 17.49
N HIS A 64 20.50 -5.63 17.32
CA HIS A 64 19.98 -6.35 16.15
C HIS A 64 18.44 -6.28 16.09
N THR A 65 17.78 -6.50 17.22
CA THR A 65 16.32 -6.43 17.34
C THR A 65 15.79 -5.03 16.97
N ILE A 66 16.41 -3.98 17.52
CA ILE A 66 16.07 -2.59 17.23
C ILE A 66 16.18 -2.28 15.73
N LYS A 67 17.28 -2.70 15.09
CA LYS A 67 17.48 -2.52 13.63
C LYS A 67 16.39 -3.21 12.81
N SER A 68 16.01 -4.41 13.21
CA SER A 68 14.95 -5.18 12.53
C SER A 68 13.57 -4.50 12.66
N ILE A 69 13.24 -4.04 13.86
CA ILE A 69 11.99 -3.30 14.11
C ILE A 69 11.96 -2.01 13.28
N TYR A 70 13.06 -1.24 13.29
CA TYR A 70 13.13 0.01 12.53
C TYR A 70 12.96 -0.22 11.02
N LYS A 71 13.55 -1.29 10.48
CA LYS A 71 13.35 -1.67 9.08
C LYS A 71 11.89 -1.96 8.78
N ILE A 72 11.20 -2.74 9.63
CA ILE A 72 9.77 -3.04 9.43
C ILE A 72 8.94 -1.75 9.43
N ILE A 73 9.23 -0.82 10.32
CA ILE A 73 8.50 0.44 10.44
C ILE A 73 8.68 1.31 9.19
N LYS A 74 9.90 1.38 8.67
CA LYS A 74 10.20 2.07 7.42
C LYS A 74 9.43 1.50 6.23
N GLU A 75 9.34 0.19 6.11
CA GLU A 75 8.54 -0.45 5.06
C GLU A 75 7.04 -0.16 5.23
N MET A 76 6.55 -0.05 6.47
CA MET A 76 5.14 0.31 6.72
C MET A 76 4.84 1.77 6.37
N GLU A 77 5.75 2.70 6.67
CA GLU A 77 5.63 4.10 6.25
C GLU A 77 5.59 4.20 4.72
N SER A 78 6.49 3.51 4.02
CA SER A 78 6.51 3.47 2.55
C SER A 78 5.22 2.91 1.93
N LEU A 79 4.46 2.07 2.64
CA LEU A 79 3.12 1.65 2.23
C LEU A 79 2.10 2.81 2.34
N GLY A 80 2.22 3.65 3.37
CA GLY A 80 1.41 4.87 3.54
C GLY A 80 1.63 5.86 2.39
N ASP A 81 2.91 6.18 2.12
CA ASP A 81 3.35 7.03 1.01
C ASP A 81 2.82 6.56 -0.34
N SER A 82 2.93 5.25 -0.58
CA SER A 82 2.43 4.64 -1.83
C SER A 82 0.91 4.82 -1.96
N GLY A 83 0.17 4.68 -0.86
CA GLY A 83 -1.27 4.88 -0.83
C GLY A 83 -1.67 6.31 -1.18
N GLU A 84 -1.00 7.30 -0.59
CA GLU A 84 -1.23 8.72 -0.85
C GLU A 84 -0.82 9.09 -2.30
N ALA A 85 0.32 8.56 -2.79
CA ALA A 85 0.77 8.77 -4.16
C ALA A 85 -0.25 8.28 -5.19
N ILE A 86 -0.85 7.10 -4.99
CA ILE A 86 -1.93 6.59 -5.84
C ILE A 86 -3.16 7.49 -5.73
N GLY A 87 -3.53 7.96 -4.53
CA GLY A 87 -4.62 8.92 -4.32
C GLY A 87 -4.44 10.18 -5.16
N ARG A 88 -3.22 10.75 -5.20
CA ARG A 88 -2.88 11.91 -6.05
C ARG A 88 -3.03 11.60 -7.55
N ILE A 89 -2.66 10.41 -7.99
CA ILE A 89 -2.83 9.98 -9.38
C ILE A 89 -4.31 9.90 -9.73
N LEU A 90 -5.13 9.29 -8.88
CA LEU A 90 -6.58 9.20 -9.07
C LEU A 90 -7.25 10.57 -9.09
N LYS A 91 -6.85 11.49 -8.20
CA LYS A 91 -7.34 12.87 -8.18
C LYS A 91 -7.03 13.59 -9.51
N ARG A 92 -5.82 13.41 -10.03
CA ARG A 92 -5.40 13.97 -11.32
C ARG A 92 -6.19 13.36 -12.48
N LYS A 93 -6.40 12.04 -12.47
CA LYS A 93 -7.26 11.34 -13.43
C LYS A 93 -8.66 11.94 -13.45
N ASN A 94 -9.29 12.12 -12.28
CA ASN A 94 -10.62 12.68 -12.16
C ASN A 94 -10.69 14.14 -12.65
N ALA A 95 -9.70 14.97 -12.28
CA ALA A 95 -9.59 16.37 -12.74
C ALA A 95 -9.50 16.50 -14.27
N HIS A 96 -8.89 15.50 -14.94
CA HIS A 96 -8.84 15.44 -16.39
C HIS A 96 -10.07 14.76 -17.03
N GLY A 97 -11.13 14.49 -16.26
CA GLY A 97 -12.35 13.87 -16.75
C GLY A 97 -12.14 12.45 -17.28
N LYS A 98 -11.11 11.74 -16.81
CA LYS A 98 -10.81 10.37 -17.24
C LYS A 98 -11.50 9.37 -16.34
N VAL A 99 -12.06 8.33 -16.94
CA VAL A 99 -12.75 7.24 -16.23
C VAL A 99 -12.12 5.93 -16.67
N PHE A 100 -11.83 5.06 -15.70
CA PHE A 100 -11.48 3.68 -16.01
C PHE A 100 -12.72 2.93 -16.50
N ASP A 101 -12.61 2.24 -17.60
CA ASP A 101 -13.65 1.32 -18.04
C ASP A 101 -13.75 0.10 -17.10
N LYS A 102 -14.79 -0.69 -17.31
CA LYS A 102 -15.04 -1.87 -16.49
C LYS A 102 -13.87 -2.85 -16.53
N SER A 103 -13.25 -3.05 -17.67
CA SER A 103 -12.13 -3.99 -17.84
C SER A 103 -10.91 -3.56 -17.02
N LEU A 104 -10.58 -2.27 -17.06
CA LEU A 104 -9.48 -1.70 -16.25
C LEU A 104 -9.79 -1.78 -14.75
N LEU A 105 -11.02 -1.45 -14.33
CA LEU A 105 -11.45 -1.55 -12.94
C LEU A 105 -11.41 -3.00 -12.43
N ASP A 106 -11.87 -3.96 -13.21
CA ASP A 106 -11.85 -5.37 -12.82
C ASP A 106 -10.41 -5.87 -12.60
N ARG A 107 -9.46 -5.45 -13.43
CA ARG A 107 -8.03 -5.76 -13.27
C ARG A 107 -7.43 -5.10 -12.03
N LEU A 108 -7.69 -3.81 -11.82
CA LEU A 108 -7.26 -3.10 -10.62
C LEU A 108 -7.83 -3.76 -9.37
N ASN A 109 -9.11 -4.10 -9.35
CA ASN A 109 -9.73 -4.75 -8.22
C ASN A 109 -9.12 -6.14 -7.93
N LYS A 110 -8.77 -6.92 -8.95
CA LYS A 110 -8.05 -8.18 -8.79
C LYS A 110 -6.71 -7.98 -8.07
N MET A 111 -5.93 -6.97 -8.46
CA MET A 111 -4.69 -6.62 -7.77
C MET A 111 -4.96 -6.16 -6.34
N MET A 112 -5.94 -5.28 -6.14
CA MET A 112 -6.32 -4.79 -4.82
C MET A 112 -6.76 -5.91 -3.87
N ASP A 113 -7.42 -6.95 -4.38
CA ASP A 113 -7.80 -8.13 -3.57
C ASP A 113 -6.58 -8.92 -3.10
N LEU A 114 -5.56 -9.07 -3.95
CA LEU A 114 -4.32 -9.74 -3.57
C LEU A 114 -3.53 -8.92 -2.55
N VAL A 115 -3.42 -7.61 -2.75
CA VAL A 115 -2.75 -6.70 -1.80
C VAL A 115 -3.49 -6.71 -0.46
N GLN A 116 -4.84 -6.71 -0.46
CA GLN A 116 -5.62 -6.83 0.78
C GLN A 116 -5.29 -8.10 1.55
N LYS A 117 -5.19 -9.24 0.85
CA LYS A 117 -4.77 -10.51 1.47
C LYS A 117 -3.35 -10.41 2.03
N GLY A 118 -2.44 -9.73 1.33
CA GLY A 118 -1.10 -9.46 1.83
C GLY A 118 -1.11 -8.67 3.15
N PHE A 119 -1.92 -7.62 3.24
CA PHE A 119 -2.12 -6.86 4.49
C PHE A 119 -2.71 -7.71 5.61
N ASP A 120 -3.69 -8.55 5.30
CA ASP A 120 -4.31 -9.43 6.30
C ASP A 120 -3.31 -10.46 6.85
N VAL A 121 -2.48 -11.04 5.98
CA VAL A 121 -1.40 -11.95 6.37
C VAL A 121 -0.36 -11.23 7.22
N MET A 122 0.08 -10.03 6.80
CA MET A 122 1.04 -9.20 7.55
C MET A 122 0.53 -8.91 8.96
N VAL A 123 -0.73 -8.45 9.09
CA VAL A 123 -1.34 -8.15 10.40
C VAL A 123 -1.43 -9.41 11.27
N ALA A 124 -1.81 -10.55 10.70
CA ALA A 124 -1.90 -11.81 11.42
C ALA A 124 -0.52 -12.28 11.92
N ASN A 125 0.49 -12.24 11.06
CA ASN A 125 1.85 -12.65 11.40
C ASN A 125 2.47 -11.77 12.49
N LEU A 126 2.31 -10.45 12.41
CA LEU A 126 2.83 -9.51 13.41
C LEU A 126 2.13 -9.60 14.78
N LYS A 127 0.93 -10.19 14.84
CA LYS A 127 0.23 -10.47 16.10
C LYS A 127 0.66 -11.77 16.77
N ASN A 128 1.42 -12.61 16.08
CA ASN A 128 1.89 -13.89 16.60
C ASN A 128 3.40 -13.85 16.84
N PRO A 129 3.86 -13.58 18.08
CA PRO A 129 5.30 -13.47 18.39
C PRO A 129 6.04 -14.81 18.30
N GLU A 130 5.33 -15.93 18.33
CA GLU A 130 5.90 -17.30 18.22
C GLU A 130 5.94 -17.81 16.78
N LEU A 131 5.59 -16.96 15.80
CA LEU A 131 5.55 -17.35 14.40
C LEU A 131 6.96 -17.62 13.86
N THR A 132 7.20 -18.85 13.42
CA THR A 132 8.45 -19.27 12.79
C THR A 132 8.30 -19.54 11.29
N ASP A 133 7.10 -19.89 10.83
CA ASP A 133 6.78 -20.14 9.42
C ASP A 133 6.07 -18.94 8.80
N ILE A 134 6.72 -18.28 7.84
CA ILE A 134 6.20 -17.15 7.07
C ILE A 134 5.83 -17.52 5.65
N SER A 135 5.64 -18.80 5.34
CA SER A 135 5.29 -19.28 3.99
C SER A 135 4.02 -18.63 3.44
N ASN A 136 3.07 -18.29 4.32
CA ASN A 136 1.87 -17.54 3.96
C ASN A 136 2.18 -16.13 3.42
N ALA A 137 3.18 -15.42 3.97
CA ALA A 137 3.61 -14.11 3.50
C ALA A 137 4.35 -14.23 2.16
N VAL A 138 5.25 -15.21 2.03
CA VAL A 138 5.96 -15.50 0.78
C VAL A 138 4.98 -15.83 -0.35
N ASN A 139 3.95 -16.63 -0.07
CA ASN A 139 2.91 -16.95 -1.05
C ASN A 139 2.06 -15.72 -1.43
N ALA A 140 1.76 -14.84 -0.46
CA ALA A 140 1.02 -13.60 -0.74
C ALA A 140 1.84 -12.66 -1.65
N GLU A 141 3.13 -12.47 -1.36
CA GLU A 141 4.06 -11.70 -2.20
C GLU A 141 4.15 -12.28 -3.61
N TYR A 142 4.38 -13.58 -3.74
CA TYR A 142 4.44 -14.26 -5.03
C TYR A 142 3.19 -14.01 -5.89
N ASN A 143 2.00 -14.11 -5.30
CA ASN A 143 0.75 -13.89 -6.02
C ASN A 143 0.57 -12.42 -6.46
N ILE A 144 1.02 -11.48 -5.64
CA ILE A 144 1.02 -10.04 -5.99
C ILE A 144 1.97 -9.79 -7.16
N ASP A 145 3.18 -10.32 -7.10
CA ASP A 145 4.20 -10.15 -8.15
C ASP A 145 3.78 -10.78 -9.47
N GLU A 146 3.23 -11.98 -9.45
CA GLU A 146 2.69 -12.63 -10.65
C GLU A 146 1.54 -11.82 -11.26
N CYS A 147 0.62 -11.32 -10.45
CA CYS A 147 -0.47 -10.48 -10.92
C CYS A 147 0.06 -9.17 -11.52
N ARG A 148 1.02 -8.52 -10.85
CA ARG A 148 1.65 -7.28 -11.33
C ARG A 148 2.32 -7.48 -12.69
N ARG A 149 3.10 -8.56 -12.85
CA ARG A 149 3.77 -8.89 -14.10
C ARG A 149 2.77 -9.10 -15.23
N HIS A 150 1.74 -9.87 -14.98
CA HIS A 150 0.69 -10.17 -15.95
C HIS A 150 -0.10 -8.92 -16.37
N LEU A 151 -0.51 -8.09 -15.40
CA LEU A 151 -1.21 -6.83 -15.68
C LEU A 151 -0.35 -5.86 -16.50
N ARG A 152 0.95 -5.81 -16.23
CA ARG A 152 1.88 -4.98 -17.00
C ARG A 152 2.03 -5.46 -18.45
N GLU A 153 2.15 -6.77 -18.66
CA GLU A 153 2.23 -7.35 -20.00
C GLU A 153 0.94 -7.09 -20.80
N GLU A 154 -0.23 -7.34 -20.19
CA GLU A 154 -1.53 -7.05 -20.80
C GLU A 154 -1.70 -5.56 -21.11
N HIS A 155 -1.25 -4.68 -20.22
CA HIS A 155 -1.34 -3.24 -20.42
C HIS A 155 -0.56 -2.79 -21.65
N ILE A 156 0.67 -3.27 -21.84
CA ILE A 156 1.50 -2.99 -23.01
C ILE A 156 0.77 -3.44 -24.28
N VAL A 157 0.30 -4.68 -24.32
CA VAL A 157 -0.43 -5.24 -25.48
C VAL A 157 -1.72 -4.45 -25.79
N ASN A 158 -2.45 -4.02 -24.77
CA ASN A 158 -3.67 -3.24 -24.96
C ASN A 158 -3.40 -1.82 -25.48
N ILE A 159 -2.30 -1.19 -25.07
CA ILE A 159 -1.86 0.10 -25.65
C ILE A 159 -1.47 -0.09 -27.12
N GLU A 160 -0.66 -1.09 -27.43
CA GLU A 160 -0.21 -1.37 -28.80
C GLU A 160 -1.38 -1.65 -29.76
N ASN A 161 -2.39 -2.37 -29.28
CA ASN A 161 -3.58 -2.69 -30.06
C ASN A 161 -4.67 -1.61 -30.03
N SER A 162 -4.44 -0.47 -29.37
CA SER A 162 -5.42 0.62 -29.20
C SER A 162 -6.76 0.16 -28.58
N ASN A 163 -6.72 -0.87 -27.73
CA ASN A 163 -7.91 -1.45 -27.10
C ASN A 163 -8.57 -0.52 -26.07
N TYR A 164 -7.86 0.51 -25.61
CA TYR A 164 -8.41 1.59 -24.80
C TYR A 164 -7.66 2.91 -25.05
N ASN A 165 -8.27 4.02 -24.62
CA ASN A 165 -7.68 5.34 -24.81
C ASN A 165 -6.33 5.45 -24.09
N TYR A 166 -5.27 5.74 -24.86
CA TYR A 166 -3.91 5.92 -24.35
C TYR A 166 -3.84 6.87 -23.13
N LEU A 167 -4.58 8.01 -23.20
CA LEU A 167 -4.62 9.00 -22.11
C LEU A 167 -5.24 8.45 -20.83
N THR A 168 -6.11 7.46 -20.91
CA THR A 168 -6.66 6.76 -19.73
C THR A 168 -5.65 5.71 -19.22
N GLY A 169 -4.96 5.04 -20.12
CA GLY A 169 -3.92 4.07 -19.80
C GLY A 169 -2.74 4.64 -19.03
N VAL A 170 -2.44 5.94 -19.18
CA VAL A 170 -1.36 6.62 -18.43
C VAL A 170 -1.63 6.65 -16.90
N TYR A 171 -2.89 6.56 -16.49
CA TYR A 171 -3.28 6.55 -15.07
C TYR A 171 -3.47 5.14 -14.49
N TYR A 172 -3.39 4.10 -15.33
CA TYR A 172 -3.50 2.69 -14.94
C TYR A 172 -2.15 2.13 -14.53
#